data_29f32638454976267a6540b2efd78108
#
_entry.id   29f32638454976267a6540b2efd78108
#
_cell.length_a   1.000
_cell.length_b   1.000
_cell.length_c   1.000
_cell.angle_alpha   90.00
_cell.angle_beta   90.00
_cell.angle_gamma   90.00
#
_symmetry.space_group_name_H-M   'P 1'
#
loop_
_entity.id
_entity.type
_entity.pdbx_description
1 polymer ?
#
loop_
_entity_poly.entity_id
_entity_poly.type
_entity_poly.pdbx_seq_one_letter_code
_entity_poly.pdbx_strand_id
1 'polypeptide(L)'
;MSVQILTARCIADGTTSEVFAGRITLKNGMIQSVERGDFAPGGDEERFFDESKVLCPAFIDSHGHSDISVFAMKEAQGKTAQGIAFEISGNCGLSPFPLTNHNREHLQELYCGYHTLLDWSNYSSYMQKLQQLRPALELFPQVGHNTLRASVAGYEKKHLTPEETTQMCNILDRELAAGAVGLSAGLLYVPGCFADMDELVRLLQVVARHDKVFTIHLKSEGNDLENALSETLEAARRAGLKKVHLSHLKTAGVQNFHKIDAILNALATPDMRVTGDVYCYNASMTQLSVILPEPFDEYDDVKLMKVLHDPAVYKEILTKLQQERSKEYWQAVRIISAAEPYKKYNGKILADAAICENLAPEKLYLEILKLDAPGSTGAFHTLSQENMELLAAHKSVVPGSDESARNQTYAFGSSHPRGFGNHAEYLALRRKQGAVLGEIISEMSGNIAQIFGLNSIGSITPGKRAVFTVIDQEKYQSTATFAQPHSLAKGAEILRFQ
;
A
#
# COMPACT_ATOMS: atom_id res chain seq x y z
N MET A 1 10.76 -5.92 37.41
CA MET A 1 9.96 -5.69 36.22
C MET A 1 8.94 -4.65 36.59
N SER A 2 9.03 -3.45 36.01
CA SER A 2 8.12 -2.33 36.33
C SER A 2 6.75 -2.57 35.71
N VAL A 3 5.72 -2.44 36.50
CA VAL A 3 4.34 -2.31 36.06
C VAL A 3 4.14 -0.85 35.66
N GLN A 4 3.63 -0.61 34.46
CA GLN A 4 3.31 0.72 33.97
C GLN A 4 1.80 0.89 33.86
N ILE A 5 1.30 2.07 34.15
CA ILE A 5 -0.12 2.39 34.14
C ILE A 5 -0.37 3.56 33.19
N LEU A 6 -1.36 3.39 32.34
CA LEU A 6 -1.90 4.47 31.50
C LEU A 6 -3.33 4.74 31.93
N THR A 7 -3.64 5.98 32.25
CA THR A 7 -5.01 6.42 32.53
C THR A 7 -5.43 7.46 31.49
N ALA A 8 -6.59 7.28 30.89
CA ALA A 8 -7.09 8.20 29.85
C ALA A 8 -8.60 8.46 30.04
N ARG A 9 -9.00 9.71 29.74
CA ARG A 9 -10.41 10.11 29.70
C ARG A 9 -11.10 9.62 28.43
N CYS A 10 -10.33 9.40 27.35
CA CYS A 10 -10.84 8.93 26.08
C CYS A 10 -9.98 7.75 25.59
N ILE A 11 -10.51 6.53 25.69
CA ILE A 11 -9.92 5.30 25.13
C ILE A 11 -10.86 4.80 24.03
N ALA A 12 -10.34 4.70 22.81
CA ALA A 12 -10.98 3.97 21.71
C ALA A 12 -10.24 2.63 21.56
N ASP A 13 -10.85 1.51 21.92
CA ASP A 13 -10.14 0.24 22.08
C ASP A 13 -9.83 -0.51 20.77
N GLY A 14 -10.32 -0.02 19.64
CA GLY A 14 -10.12 -0.62 18.31
C GLY A 14 -11.01 -1.84 18.02
N THR A 15 -12.00 -2.15 18.89
CA THR A 15 -12.92 -3.29 18.72
C THR A 15 -14.38 -2.86 18.65
N THR A 16 -14.71 -1.70 19.20
CA THR A 16 -16.08 -1.20 19.31
C THR A 16 -16.18 0.24 18.84
N SER A 17 -17.40 0.72 18.63
CA SER A 17 -17.68 2.13 18.35
C SER A 17 -17.60 3.03 19.60
N GLU A 18 -17.49 2.44 20.78
CA GLU A 18 -17.46 3.14 22.06
C GLU A 18 -16.12 3.80 22.34
N VAL A 19 -16.17 5.00 22.93
CA VAL A 19 -15.04 5.66 23.57
C VAL A 19 -15.36 5.78 25.06
N PHE A 20 -14.43 5.38 25.92
CA PHE A 20 -14.63 5.32 27.36
C PHE A 20 -13.43 5.86 28.15
N ALA A 21 -13.65 6.30 29.38
CA ALA A 21 -12.58 6.58 30.33
C ALA A 21 -12.10 5.28 30.98
N GLY A 22 -10.80 5.16 31.24
CA GLY A 22 -10.27 3.92 31.81
C GLY A 22 -8.81 3.96 32.19
N ARG A 23 -8.37 2.84 32.78
CA ARG A 23 -6.99 2.57 33.18
C ARG A 23 -6.50 1.29 32.52
N ILE A 24 -5.28 1.32 32.01
CA ILE A 24 -4.61 0.19 31.34
C ILE A 24 -3.36 -0.15 32.16
N THR A 25 -3.26 -1.39 32.60
CA THR A 25 -2.05 -1.90 33.27
C THR A 25 -1.19 -2.66 32.28
N LEU A 26 0.09 -2.32 32.23
CA LEU A 26 1.07 -2.91 31.32
C LEU A 26 2.13 -3.67 32.10
N LYS A 27 2.58 -4.81 31.56
CA LYS A 27 3.70 -5.59 32.08
C LYS A 27 4.44 -6.28 30.93
N ASN A 28 5.76 -6.14 30.87
CA ASN A 28 6.62 -6.76 29.86
C ASN A 28 6.15 -6.46 28.42
N GLY A 29 5.81 -5.22 28.12
CA GLY A 29 5.34 -4.80 26.81
C GLY A 29 3.96 -5.33 26.39
N MET A 30 3.19 -5.92 27.33
CA MET A 30 1.87 -6.50 27.09
C MET A 30 0.81 -5.82 27.94
N ILE A 31 -0.41 -5.73 27.41
CA ILE A 31 -1.59 -5.27 28.15
C ILE A 31 -2.04 -6.39 29.10
N GLN A 32 -2.04 -6.11 30.40
CA GLN A 32 -2.48 -7.07 31.44
C GLN A 32 -3.95 -6.93 31.76
N SER A 33 -4.41 -5.68 31.97
CA SER A 33 -5.81 -5.38 32.24
C SER A 33 -6.23 -4.06 31.62
N VAL A 34 -7.54 -3.94 31.39
CA VAL A 34 -8.21 -2.70 30.98
C VAL A 34 -9.42 -2.54 31.90
N GLU A 35 -9.43 -1.47 32.70
CA GLU A 35 -10.47 -1.16 33.65
C GLU A 35 -11.22 0.09 33.17
N ARG A 36 -12.55 -0.02 33.03
CA ARG A 36 -13.40 1.11 32.65
C ARG A 36 -13.78 1.90 33.91
N GLY A 37 -13.76 3.18 33.83
CA GLY A 37 -14.13 4.08 34.94
C GLY A 37 -13.36 5.40 34.85
N ASP A 38 -13.78 6.33 35.66
CA ASP A 38 -13.18 7.64 35.80
C ASP A 38 -12.15 7.63 36.93
N PHE A 39 -10.87 7.47 36.57
CA PHE A 39 -9.78 7.39 37.52
C PHE A 39 -9.10 8.77 37.61
N ALA A 40 -8.83 9.23 38.84
CA ALA A 40 -7.97 10.40 39.06
C ALA A 40 -6.54 10.11 38.63
N PRO A 41 -5.76 11.14 38.22
CA PRO A 41 -4.33 10.98 38.00
C PRO A 41 -3.64 10.36 39.22
N GLY A 42 -2.81 9.33 39.00
CA GLY A 42 -2.07 8.61 40.04
C GLY A 42 -0.71 9.22 40.33
N GLY A 43 0.21 8.41 40.91
CA GLY A 43 1.57 8.83 41.22
C GLY A 43 2.52 8.83 39.99
N ASP A 44 3.81 9.01 40.26
CA ASP A 44 4.88 9.24 39.27
C ASP A 44 5.06 8.12 38.21
N GLU A 45 4.56 6.92 38.43
CA GLU A 45 4.63 5.79 37.47
C GLU A 45 3.42 5.71 36.53
N GLU A 46 2.45 6.64 36.64
CA GLU A 46 1.24 6.69 35.85
C GLU A 46 1.30 7.80 34.80
N ARG A 47 1.03 7.45 33.53
CA ARG A 47 0.86 8.44 32.46
C ARG A 47 -0.62 8.72 32.28
N PHE A 48 -1.02 10.00 32.46
CA PHE A 48 -2.40 10.45 32.36
C PHE A 48 -2.66 11.23 31.08
N PHE A 49 -3.81 10.96 30.43
CA PHE A 49 -4.30 11.65 29.23
C PHE A 49 -5.69 12.23 29.52
N ASP A 50 -5.82 13.55 29.36
CA ASP A 50 -7.08 14.27 29.51
C ASP A 50 -8.02 14.10 28.29
N GLU A 51 -9.15 14.81 28.29
CA GLU A 51 -10.18 14.76 27.25
C GLU A 51 -9.70 15.25 25.88
N SER A 52 -8.63 16.05 25.81
CA SER A 52 -8.05 16.53 24.55
C SER A 52 -7.32 15.43 23.77
N LYS A 53 -7.03 14.29 24.45
CA LYS A 53 -6.26 13.18 23.91
C LYS A 53 -7.10 11.92 23.81
N VAL A 54 -6.96 11.19 22.71
CA VAL A 54 -7.52 9.84 22.56
C VAL A 54 -6.38 8.83 22.56
N LEU A 55 -6.43 7.90 23.49
CA LEU A 55 -5.56 6.73 23.52
C LEU A 55 -6.19 5.61 22.71
N CYS A 56 -5.51 5.13 21.69
CA CYS A 56 -6.01 4.08 20.81
C CYS A 56 -4.90 3.07 20.45
N PRO A 57 -5.25 1.88 19.89
CA PRO A 57 -4.24 0.99 19.34
C PRO A 57 -3.43 1.72 18.29
N ALA A 58 -2.15 1.43 18.18
CA ALA A 58 -1.35 2.01 17.11
C ALA A 58 -1.93 1.65 15.75
N PHE A 59 -1.96 2.64 14.84
CA PHE A 59 -2.55 2.48 13.52
C PHE A 59 -1.76 1.53 12.65
N ILE A 60 -2.49 0.84 11.78
CA ILE A 60 -1.97 -0.10 10.79
C ILE A 60 -2.25 0.47 9.41
N ASP A 61 -1.24 0.57 8.59
CA ASP A 61 -1.42 0.84 7.16
C ASP A 61 -1.71 -0.49 6.46
N SER A 62 -2.91 -0.66 5.91
CA SER A 62 -3.31 -1.91 5.27
C SER A 62 -2.64 -2.13 3.90
N HIS A 63 -2.05 -1.08 3.33
CA HIS A 63 -1.45 -1.11 2.00
C HIS A 63 -0.23 -0.20 1.93
N GLY A 64 0.95 -0.76 2.12
CA GLY A 64 2.21 -0.04 1.98
C GLY A 64 3.22 -0.75 1.09
N HIS A 65 4.25 -0.01 0.71
CA HIS A 65 5.37 -0.43 -0.13
C HIS A 65 6.72 -0.12 0.52
N SER A 66 6.78 -0.27 1.85
CA SER A 66 7.98 0.07 2.62
C SER A 66 9.06 -1.02 2.60
N ASP A 67 8.84 -2.11 1.89
CA ASP A 67 9.65 -3.33 1.91
C ASP A 67 11.16 -3.10 1.79
N ILE A 68 11.58 -2.25 0.87
CA ILE A 68 12.98 -1.92 0.63
C ILE A 68 13.32 -0.52 1.13
N SER A 69 12.41 0.42 0.94
CA SER A 69 12.62 1.83 1.32
C SER A 69 12.87 2.02 2.81
N VAL A 70 12.35 1.12 3.66
CA VAL A 70 12.57 1.16 5.11
C VAL A 70 14.04 0.99 5.50
N PHE A 71 14.86 0.31 4.68
CA PHE A 71 16.30 0.18 4.94
C PHE A 71 17.05 1.50 4.75
N ALA A 72 16.59 2.33 3.83
CA ALA A 72 17.13 3.66 3.60
C ALA A 72 16.49 4.74 4.49
N MET A 73 15.24 4.52 4.93
CA MET A 73 14.43 5.50 5.68
C MET A 73 13.74 4.85 6.88
N LYS A 74 14.56 4.31 7.80
CA LYS A 74 14.10 3.51 8.96
C LYS A 74 13.19 4.25 9.93
N GLU A 75 13.20 5.59 9.95
CA GLU A 75 12.31 6.41 10.75
C GLU A 75 10.89 6.46 10.17
N ALA A 76 10.72 6.24 8.86
CA ALA A 76 9.46 6.24 8.13
C ALA A 76 8.55 7.43 8.55
N GLN A 77 9.13 8.65 8.61
CA GLN A 77 8.49 9.83 9.21
C GLN A 77 7.10 10.12 8.63
N GLY A 78 6.90 9.89 7.32
CA GLY A 78 5.60 10.06 6.68
C GLY A 78 4.51 9.19 7.29
N LYS A 79 4.85 7.95 7.70
CA LYS A 79 3.94 7.01 8.35
C LYS A 79 3.82 7.30 9.86
N THR A 80 4.96 7.38 10.55
CA THR A 80 4.98 7.50 12.01
C THR A 80 4.36 8.81 12.52
N ALA A 81 4.48 9.92 11.78
CA ALA A 81 3.83 11.18 12.11
C ALA A 81 2.29 11.11 12.03
N GLN A 82 1.74 10.13 11.32
CA GLN A 82 0.30 9.87 11.29
C GLN A 82 -0.17 8.91 12.40
N GLY A 83 0.75 8.42 13.26
CA GLY A 83 0.43 7.42 14.27
C GLY A 83 0.47 5.98 13.76
N ILE A 84 0.96 5.74 12.55
CA ILE A 84 1.10 4.41 11.96
C ILE A 84 2.36 3.74 12.51
N ALA A 85 2.19 2.64 13.25
CA ALA A 85 3.29 1.85 13.80
C ALA A 85 3.51 0.54 13.05
N PHE A 86 2.53 0.12 12.25
CA PHE A 86 2.48 -1.18 11.57
C PHE A 86 2.05 -1.01 10.12
N GLU A 87 2.57 -1.84 9.25
CA GLU A 87 2.23 -1.82 7.82
C GLU A 87 2.11 -3.23 7.27
N ILE A 88 1.07 -3.48 6.47
CA ILE A 88 1.01 -4.62 5.57
C ILE A 88 1.82 -4.26 4.34
N SER A 89 2.87 -4.99 4.05
CA SER A 89 3.78 -4.74 2.93
C SER A 89 3.83 -5.93 1.95
N GLY A 90 4.61 -5.84 0.90
CA GLY A 90 4.60 -6.85 -0.16
C GLY A 90 3.34 -6.82 -1.01
N ASN A 91 2.77 -5.63 -1.24
CA ASN A 91 1.53 -5.44 -1.98
C ASN A 91 1.73 -5.43 -3.51
N CYS A 92 0.63 -5.43 -4.26
CA CYS A 92 0.58 -5.31 -5.73
C CYS A 92 1.46 -6.34 -6.46
N GLY A 93 1.66 -7.53 -5.89
CA GLY A 93 2.49 -8.58 -6.47
C GLY A 93 4.00 -8.38 -6.29
N LEU A 94 4.44 -7.29 -5.66
CA LEU A 94 5.83 -6.96 -5.44
C LEU A 94 6.20 -7.20 -3.97
N SER A 95 7.20 -8.06 -3.73
CA SER A 95 7.70 -8.35 -2.39
C SER A 95 9.23 -8.45 -2.38
N PRO A 96 9.89 -8.28 -1.20
CA PRO A 96 11.34 -8.34 -1.11
C PRO A 96 11.87 -9.78 -1.21
N PHE A 97 11.01 -10.78 -1.19
CA PHE A 97 11.30 -12.21 -1.32
C PHE A 97 10.15 -12.91 -2.06
N PRO A 98 10.35 -14.12 -2.62
CA PRO A 98 11.59 -14.91 -2.65
C PRO A 98 12.62 -14.36 -3.65
N LEU A 99 13.91 -14.42 -3.30
CA LEU A 99 15.01 -14.04 -4.19
C LEU A 99 15.81 -15.26 -4.61
N THR A 100 15.93 -15.44 -5.92
CA THR A 100 16.73 -16.49 -6.58
C THR A 100 17.67 -15.87 -7.61
N ASN A 101 18.42 -16.70 -8.32
CA ASN A 101 19.25 -16.21 -9.43
C ASN A 101 18.43 -15.66 -10.62
N HIS A 102 17.12 -15.99 -10.71
CA HIS A 102 16.25 -15.55 -11.80
C HIS A 102 15.76 -14.11 -11.65
N ASN A 103 15.67 -13.59 -10.41
CA ASN A 103 15.06 -12.29 -10.16
C ASN A 103 15.90 -11.33 -9.30
N ARG A 104 16.95 -11.82 -8.61
CA ARG A 104 17.75 -11.00 -7.67
C ARG A 104 18.40 -9.79 -8.35
N GLU A 105 19.07 -10.00 -9.48
CA GLU A 105 19.78 -8.94 -10.21
C GLU A 105 18.79 -7.85 -10.68
N HIS A 106 17.67 -8.26 -11.27
CA HIS A 106 16.62 -7.35 -11.70
C HIS A 106 16.03 -6.52 -10.55
N LEU A 107 15.72 -7.16 -9.43
CA LEU A 107 15.19 -6.45 -8.26
C LEU A 107 16.26 -5.54 -7.61
N GLN A 108 17.53 -5.95 -7.62
CA GLN A 108 18.63 -5.10 -7.15
C GLN A 108 18.76 -3.84 -8.03
N GLU A 109 18.58 -3.97 -9.34
CA GLU A 109 18.55 -2.84 -10.28
C GLU A 109 17.33 -1.94 -10.07
N LEU A 110 16.14 -2.54 -9.96
CA LEU A 110 14.87 -1.83 -9.71
C LEU A 110 14.94 -0.97 -8.43
N TYR A 111 15.57 -1.49 -7.38
CA TYR A 111 15.67 -0.81 -6.08
C TYR A 111 17.02 -0.14 -5.84
N CYS A 112 17.86 0.03 -6.87
CA CYS A 112 19.21 0.60 -6.73
C CYS A 112 19.20 2.00 -6.08
N GLY A 113 18.17 2.79 -6.33
CA GLY A 113 18.00 4.12 -5.75
C GLY A 113 17.97 4.16 -4.22
N TYR A 114 17.60 3.06 -3.55
CA TYR A 114 17.63 2.96 -2.08
C TYR A 114 18.99 2.56 -1.51
N HIS A 115 19.99 2.26 -2.34
CA HIS A 115 21.36 1.87 -1.95
C HIS A 115 21.38 0.69 -0.95
N THR A 116 20.42 -0.22 -1.04
CA THR A 116 20.25 -1.38 -0.17
C THR A 116 20.66 -2.64 -0.91
N LEU A 117 21.58 -3.41 -0.33
CA LEU A 117 21.95 -4.72 -0.86
C LEU A 117 20.88 -5.76 -0.50
N LEU A 118 20.32 -6.44 -1.50
CA LEU A 118 19.33 -7.50 -1.31
C LEU A 118 20.05 -8.83 -1.00
N ASP A 119 20.59 -8.97 0.21
CA ASP A 119 21.42 -10.12 0.65
C ASP A 119 20.65 -11.19 1.43
N TRP A 120 19.33 -11.22 1.31
CA TRP A 120 18.42 -12.26 1.81
C TRP A 120 17.83 -13.08 0.67
N SER A 121 17.08 -14.16 1.00
CA SER A 121 16.49 -15.03 -0.03
C SER A 121 15.02 -15.35 0.20
N ASN A 122 14.54 -15.30 1.46
CA ASN A 122 13.22 -15.74 1.86
C ASN A 122 12.68 -14.89 3.01
N TYR A 123 11.44 -15.12 3.42
CA TYR A 123 10.78 -14.42 4.52
C TYR A 123 11.68 -14.38 5.78
N SER A 124 12.17 -15.52 6.24
CA SER A 124 12.92 -15.59 7.51
C SER A 124 14.18 -14.74 7.49
N SER A 125 14.98 -14.82 6.41
CA SER A 125 16.21 -14.03 6.27
C SER A 125 15.92 -12.53 6.09
N TYR A 126 14.84 -12.16 5.41
CA TYR A 126 14.39 -10.77 5.31
C TYR A 126 13.95 -10.23 6.68
N MET A 127 13.11 -10.97 7.43
CA MET A 127 12.68 -10.55 8.77
C MET A 127 13.85 -10.43 9.76
N GLN A 128 14.88 -11.28 9.63
CA GLN A 128 16.10 -11.15 10.40
C GLN A 128 16.82 -9.81 10.14
N LYS A 129 16.88 -9.36 8.87
CA LYS A 129 17.43 -8.05 8.50
C LYS A 129 16.62 -6.90 9.09
N LEU A 130 15.29 -6.98 9.03
CA LEU A 130 14.42 -5.97 9.66
C LEU A 130 14.62 -5.92 11.18
N GLN A 131 14.77 -7.06 11.84
CA GLN A 131 15.06 -7.13 13.27
C GLN A 131 16.38 -6.43 13.63
N GLN A 132 17.41 -6.60 12.81
CA GLN A 132 18.70 -5.92 12.99
C GLN A 132 18.59 -4.42 12.75
N LEU A 133 17.83 -4.01 11.74
CA LEU A 133 17.61 -2.60 11.40
C LEU A 133 16.83 -1.84 12.49
N ARG A 134 15.87 -2.50 13.15
CA ARG A 134 14.94 -1.90 14.13
C ARG A 134 14.26 -0.64 13.60
N PRO A 135 13.51 -0.72 12.52
CA PRO A 135 12.83 0.44 11.97
C PRO A 135 11.73 0.93 12.91
N ALA A 136 11.37 2.20 12.80
CA ALA A 136 10.26 2.77 13.54
C ALA A 136 8.89 2.20 13.10
N LEU A 137 8.81 1.70 11.86
CA LEU A 137 7.65 1.02 11.27
C LEU A 137 7.87 -0.49 11.27
N GLU A 138 6.96 -1.26 11.85
CA GLU A 138 7.01 -2.72 11.82
C GLU A 138 6.22 -3.26 10.63
N LEU A 139 6.86 -4.11 9.83
CA LEU A 139 6.28 -4.63 8.59
C LEU A 139 5.72 -6.05 8.77
N PHE A 140 4.57 -6.30 8.16
CA PHE A 140 3.94 -7.61 8.01
C PHE A 140 3.86 -7.95 6.52
N PRO A 141 4.93 -8.53 5.95
CA PRO A 141 5.02 -8.72 4.50
C PRO A 141 4.20 -9.90 4.01
N GLN A 142 3.63 -9.72 2.83
CA GLN A 142 3.03 -10.74 1.99
C GLN A 142 4.06 -11.32 1.02
N VAL A 143 3.74 -12.45 0.41
CA VAL A 143 4.46 -12.93 -0.78
C VAL A 143 3.85 -12.25 -2.00
N GLY A 144 4.66 -11.58 -2.81
CA GLY A 144 4.22 -10.97 -4.06
C GLY A 144 4.21 -12.00 -5.19
N HIS A 145 3.09 -12.16 -5.87
CA HIS A 145 2.94 -13.08 -7.01
C HIS A 145 3.96 -12.78 -8.12
N ASN A 146 4.16 -11.51 -8.47
CA ASN A 146 5.10 -11.12 -9.53
C ASN A 146 6.54 -11.48 -9.14
N THR A 147 6.94 -11.21 -7.89
CA THR A 147 8.25 -11.60 -7.36
C THR A 147 8.40 -13.13 -7.31
N LEU A 148 7.36 -13.84 -6.87
CA LEU A 148 7.33 -15.29 -6.81
C LEU A 148 7.45 -15.91 -8.21
N ARG A 149 6.69 -15.41 -9.19
CA ARG A 149 6.74 -15.86 -10.58
C ARG A 149 8.11 -15.59 -11.19
N ALA A 150 8.65 -14.40 -10.99
CA ALA A 150 9.99 -14.06 -11.46
C ALA A 150 11.08 -14.91 -10.82
N SER A 151 10.90 -15.36 -9.57
CA SER A 151 11.88 -16.24 -8.89
C SER A 151 12.01 -17.62 -9.51
N VAL A 152 11.03 -18.06 -10.30
CA VAL A 152 11.01 -19.37 -10.97
C VAL A 152 11.25 -19.22 -12.48
N ALA A 153 10.65 -18.21 -13.11
CA ALA A 153 10.55 -18.11 -14.56
C ALA A 153 11.18 -16.83 -15.17
N GLY A 154 11.68 -15.91 -14.34
CA GLY A 154 12.17 -14.62 -14.81
C GLY A 154 11.03 -13.70 -15.27
N TYR A 155 11.35 -12.74 -16.15
CA TYR A 155 10.45 -11.66 -16.58
C TYR A 155 9.93 -11.84 -18.01
N GLU A 156 10.29 -12.94 -18.67
CA GLU A 156 9.87 -13.18 -20.05
C GLU A 156 8.38 -13.55 -20.16
N LYS A 157 7.74 -13.12 -21.25
CA LYS A 157 6.36 -13.51 -21.60
C LYS A 157 6.30 -14.99 -21.95
N LYS A 158 5.80 -15.81 -21.04
CA LYS A 158 5.57 -17.24 -21.26
C LYS A 158 4.47 -17.79 -20.37
N HIS A 159 3.85 -18.88 -20.79
CA HIS A 159 3.07 -19.73 -19.92
C HIS A 159 4.02 -20.63 -19.09
N LEU A 160 3.71 -20.80 -17.81
CA LEU A 160 4.49 -21.67 -16.95
C LEU A 160 4.22 -23.15 -17.25
N THR A 161 5.26 -23.98 -17.14
CA THR A 161 5.07 -25.42 -17.15
C THR A 161 4.39 -25.90 -15.85
N PRO A 162 3.77 -27.10 -15.82
CA PRO A 162 3.23 -27.66 -14.59
C PRO A 162 4.28 -27.79 -13.47
N GLU A 163 5.55 -28.05 -13.81
CA GLU A 163 6.67 -28.14 -12.89
C GLU A 163 7.00 -26.78 -12.30
N GLU A 164 7.09 -25.73 -13.12
CA GLU A 164 7.33 -24.34 -12.67
C GLU A 164 6.22 -23.87 -11.75
N THR A 165 4.94 -24.12 -12.10
CA THR A 165 3.81 -23.78 -11.24
C THR A 165 3.85 -24.55 -9.92
N THR A 166 4.26 -25.84 -9.96
CA THR A 166 4.44 -26.63 -8.74
C THR A 166 5.57 -26.07 -7.87
N GLN A 167 6.67 -25.62 -8.49
CA GLN A 167 7.77 -24.97 -7.78
C GLN A 167 7.31 -23.68 -7.10
N MET A 168 6.52 -22.82 -7.79
CA MET A 168 5.91 -21.63 -7.20
C MET A 168 5.04 -21.98 -5.99
N CYS A 169 4.15 -22.98 -6.12
CA CYS A 169 3.31 -23.43 -5.01
C CYS A 169 4.14 -23.88 -3.79
N ASN A 170 5.22 -24.62 -4.01
CA ASN A 170 6.10 -25.09 -2.93
C ASN A 170 6.88 -23.95 -2.26
N ILE A 171 7.28 -22.92 -3.01
CA ILE A 171 7.91 -21.72 -2.45
C ILE A 171 6.89 -20.97 -1.62
N LEU A 172 5.71 -20.67 -2.17
CA LEU A 172 4.63 -19.97 -1.47
C LEU A 172 4.26 -20.68 -0.16
N ASP A 173 4.10 -21.99 -0.19
CA ASP A 173 3.77 -22.82 0.99
C ASP A 173 4.79 -22.62 2.13
N ARG A 174 6.09 -22.62 1.82
CA ARG A 174 7.17 -22.39 2.78
C ARG A 174 7.17 -20.95 3.33
N GLU A 175 6.98 -19.94 2.48
CA GLU A 175 6.98 -18.54 2.91
C GLU A 175 5.76 -18.23 3.82
N LEU A 176 4.58 -18.78 3.50
CA LEU A 176 3.38 -18.64 4.34
C LEU A 176 3.54 -19.38 5.69
N ALA A 177 4.13 -20.59 5.67
CA ALA A 177 4.46 -21.34 6.89
C ALA A 177 5.50 -20.61 7.76
N ALA A 178 6.43 -19.88 7.15
CA ALA A 178 7.43 -19.08 7.85
C ALA A 178 6.87 -17.80 8.50
N GLY A 179 5.66 -17.35 8.10
CA GLY A 179 5.00 -16.20 8.74
C GLY A 179 4.51 -15.10 7.81
N ALA A 180 4.70 -15.20 6.48
CA ALA A 180 4.12 -14.24 5.55
C ALA A 180 2.59 -14.16 5.75
N VAL A 181 2.03 -12.94 5.72
CA VAL A 181 0.63 -12.74 6.12
C VAL A 181 -0.39 -13.03 5.02
N GLY A 182 0.07 -13.21 3.79
CA GLY A 182 -0.79 -13.52 2.64
C GLY A 182 -0.01 -13.63 1.33
N LEU A 183 -0.77 -13.70 0.24
CA LEU A 183 -0.28 -13.57 -1.13
C LEU A 183 -0.85 -12.28 -1.72
N SER A 184 -0.01 -11.45 -2.32
CA SER A 184 -0.47 -10.31 -3.12
C SER A 184 -0.30 -10.56 -4.61
N ALA A 185 -1.16 -10.00 -5.46
CA ALA A 185 -0.97 -10.01 -6.91
C ALA A 185 -1.10 -8.61 -7.51
N GLY A 186 -0.40 -8.37 -8.61
CA GLY A 186 -0.52 -7.17 -9.44
C GLY A 186 -0.55 -7.60 -10.91
N LEU A 187 -1.72 -8.02 -11.37
CA LEU A 187 -1.90 -8.61 -12.69
C LEU A 187 -1.85 -7.60 -13.84
N LEU A 188 -1.63 -6.34 -13.53
CA LEU A 188 -1.32 -5.28 -14.49
C LEU A 188 0.18 -5.27 -14.86
N TYR A 189 1.05 -5.70 -13.96
CA TYR A 189 2.50 -5.53 -14.08
C TYR A 189 3.21 -6.80 -14.53
N VAL A 190 4.33 -6.64 -15.23
CA VAL A 190 5.25 -7.74 -15.61
C VAL A 190 5.94 -8.30 -14.35
N PRO A 191 6.04 -9.63 -14.19
CA PRO A 191 5.57 -10.68 -15.08
C PRO A 191 4.18 -11.23 -14.71
N GLY A 192 3.47 -10.63 -13.76
CA GLY A 192 2.14 -11.07 -13.28
C GLY A 192 1.07 -11.02 -14.37
N CYS A 193 1.18 -10.07 -15.31
CA CYS A 193 0.24 -9.95 -16.43
C CYS A 193 0.25 -11.15 -17.40
N PHE A 194 1.26 -12.02 -17.32
CA PHE A 194 1.37 -13.23 -18.14
C PHE A 194 0.76 -14.47 -17.46
N ALA A 195 0.26 -14.33 -16.23
CA ALA A 195 -0.37 -15.43 -15.51
C ALA A 195 -1.73 -15.78 -16.13
N ASP A 196 -2.02 -17.06 -16.19
CA ASP A 196 -3.33 -17.57 -16.55
C ASP A 196 -4.18 -17.90 -15.29
N MET A 197 -5.44 -18.20 -15.53
CA MET A 197 -6.39 -18.53 -14.46
C MET A 197 -5.95 -19.76 -13.65
N ASP A 198 -5.39 -20.76 -14.30
CA ASP A 198 -5.02 -22.03 -13.63
C ASP A 198 -3.76 -21.85 -12.75
N GLU A 199 -2.80 -21.03 -13.18
CA GLU A 199 -1.67 -20.61 -12.34
C GLU A 199 -2.19 -19.94 -11.06
N LEU A 200 -3.08 -18.94 -11.21
CA LEU A 200 -3.63 -18.21 -10.06
C LEU A 200 -4.42 -19.12 -9.13
N VAL A 201 -5.31 -19.96 -9.66
CA VAL A 201 -6.11 -20.92 -8.85
C VAL A 201 -5.21 -21.85 -8.03
N ARG A 202 -4.15 -22.40 -8.61
CA ARG A 202 -3.22 -23.30 -7.91
C ARG A 202 -2.51 -22.57 -6.74
N LEU A 203 -2.10 -21.34 -6.92
CA LEU A 203 -1.50 -20.54 -5.85
C LEU A 203 -2.53 -20.21 -4.76
N LEU A 204 -3.75 -19.83 -5.13
CA LEU A 204 -4.82 -19.53 -4.18
C LEU A 204 -5.26 -20.75 -3.37
N GLN A 205 -5.14 -21.97 -3.91
CA GLN A 205 -5.32 -23.22 -3.14
C GLN A 205 -4.27 -23.33 -2.01
N VAL A 206 -3.03 -22.89 -2.26
CA VAL A 206 -2.00 -22.83 -1.20
C VAL A 206 -2.40 -21.83 -0.13
N VAL A 207 -2.81 -20.60 -0.53
CA VAL A 207 -3.27 -19.55 0.40
C VAL A 207 -4.44 -20.02 1.25
N ALA A 208 -5.41 -20.73 0.64
CA ALA A 208 -6.58 -21.27 1.32
C ALA A 208 -6.20 -22.29 2.38
N ARG A 209 -5.25 -23.21 2.11
CA ARG A 209 -4.75 -24.20 3.10
C ARG A 209 -4.14 -23.56 4.34
N HIS A 210 -3.50 -22.39 4.19
CA HIS A 210 -2.92 -21.62 5.28
C HIS A 210 -3.91 -20.68 5.98
N ASP A 211 -5.17 -20.64 5.55
CA ASP A 211 -6.20 -19.68 6.03
C ASP A 211 -5.73 -18.22 5.95
N LYS A 212 -4.95 -17.88 4.92
CA LYS A 212 -4.41 -16.53 4.70
C LYS A 212 -5.28 -15.72 3.75
N VAL A 213 -4.98 -14.43 3.62
CA VAL A 213 -5.65 -13.50 2.71
C VAL A 213 -4.95 -13.46 1.35
N PHE A 214 -5.72 -13.29 0.30
CA PHE A 214 -5.23 -12.89 -1.01
C PHE A 214 -5.55 -11.41 -1.25
N THR A 215 -4.54 -10.60 -1.50
CA THR A 215 -4.71 -9.19 -1.86
C THR A 215 -4.41 -8.98 -3.35
N ILE A 216 -5.10 -8.07 -4.01
CA ILE A 216 -4.93 -7.90 -5.45
C ILE A 216 -5.08 -6.47 -5.93
N HIS A 217 -4.04 -5.99 -6.64
CA HIS A 217 -4.16 -4.93 -7.63
C HIS A 217 -4.81 -5.53 -8.86
N LEU A 218 -6.02 -5.14 -9.16
CA LEU A 218 -6.81 -5.70 -10.27
C LEU A 218 -6.10 -5.53 -11.61
N LYS A 219 -6.33 -6.46 -12.52
CA LYS A 219 -5.81 -6.38 -13.89
C LYS A 219 -6.24 -5.11 -14.62
N SER A 220 -7.41 -4.60 -14.28
CA SER A 220 -7.92 -3.32 -14.74
C SER A 220 -8.75 -2.64 -13.65
N GLU A 221 -8.53 -1.37 -13.44
CA GLU A 221 -9.29 -0.51 -12.54
C GLU A 221 -10.16 0.51 -13.32
N GLY A 222 -10.20 0.38 -14.63
CA GLY A 222 -10.86 1.25 -15.59
C GLY A 222 -11.81 0.52 -16.52
N ASN A 223 -11.48 0.50 -17.81
CA ASN A 223 -12.41 0.03 -18.85
C ASN A 223 -12.84 -1.43 -18.68
N ASP A 224 -11.99 -2.30 -18.15
CA ASP A 224 -12.28 -3.73 -17.94
C ASP A 224 -12.45 -4.11 -16.46
N LEU A 225 -12.81 -3.14 -15.60
CA LEU A 225 -12.94 -3.33 -14.14
C LEU A 225 -13.89 -4.48 -13.77
N GLU A 226 -15.04 -4.56 -14.43
CA GLU A 226 -16.09 -5.55 -14.13
C GLU A 226 -15.60 -6.99 -14.41
N ASN A 227 -14.90 -7.19 -15.53
CA ASN A 227 -14.28 -8.48 -15.85
C ASN A 227 -13.15 -8.81 -14.87
N ALA A 228 -12.27 -7.83 -14.54
CA ALA A 228 -11.18 -8.04 -13.60
C ALA A 228 -11.68 -8.46 -12.21
N LEU A 229 -12.78 -7.86 -11.73
CA LEU A 229 -13.45 -8.27 -10.48
C LEU A 229 -14.01 -9.68 -10.58
N SER A 230 -14.71 -9.98 -11.68
CA SER A 230 -15.32 -11.31 -11.92
C SER A 230 -14.27 -12.42 -11.98
N GLU A 231 -13.19 -12.22 -12.73
CA GLU A 231 -12.07 -13.17 -12.84
C GLU A 231 -11.40 -13.42 -11.48
N THR A 232 -11.18 -12.35 -10.70
CA THR A 232 -10.59 -12.44 -9.35
C THR A 232 -11.44 -13.29 -8.41
N LEU A 233 -12.74 -13.01 -8.35
CA LEU A 233 -13.67 -13.73 -7.48
C LEU A 233 -13.87 -15.17 -7.93
N GLU A 234 -13.86 -15.43 -9.23
CA GLU A 234 -13.95 -16.78 -9.81
C GLU A 234 -12.70 -17.59 -9.48
N ALA A 235 -11.49 -17.04 -9.60
CA ALA A 235 -10.26 -17.70 -9.18
C ALA A 235 -10.30 -18.09 -7.69
N ALA A 236 -10.77 -17.17 -6.83
CA ALA A 236 -10.92 -17.43 -5.40
C ALA A 236 -11.92 -18.55 -5.11
N ARG A 237 -13.08 -18.58 -5.80
CA ARG A 237 -14.09 -19.64 -5.67
C ARG A 237 -13.52 -21.00 -6.10
N ARG A 238 -12.90 -21.08 -7.27
CA ARG A 238 -12.27 -22.32 -7.78
C ARG A 238 -11.19 -22.84 -6.85
N ALA A 239 -10.49 -21.94 -6.16
CA ALA A 239 -9.47 -22.33 -5.17
C ALA A 239 -10.04 -22.68 -3.79
N GLY A 240 -11.32 -22.44 -3.52
CA GLY A 240 -11.91 -22.58 -2.19
C GLY A 240 -11.46 -21.53 -1.18
N LEU A 241 -10.88 -20.43 -1.66
CA LEU A 241 -10.40 -19.32 -0.83
C LEU A 241 -11.58 -18.52 -0.26
N LYS A 242 -11.47 -18.09 1.01
CA LYS A 242 -12.54 -17.36 1.72
C LYS A 242 -12.22 -15.91 2.05
N LYS A 243 -10.99 -15.45 1.83
CA LYS A 243 -10.51 -14.12 2.22
C LYS A 243 -9.85 -13.43 1.03
N VAL A 244 -10.52 -12.45 0.45
CA VAL A 244 -10.00 -11.61 -0.65
C VAL A 244 -9.97 -10.16 -0.19
N HIS A 245 -8.90 -9.46 -0.50
CA HIS A 245 -8.76 -8.03 -0.23
C HIS A 245 -8.42 -7.30 -1.53
N LEU A 246 -9.30 -6.42 -1.96
CA LEU A 246 -9.15 -5.62 -3.18
C LEU A 246 -8.34 -4.37 -2.85
N SER A 247 -7.16 -4.28 -3.42
CA SER A 247 -6.20 -3.20 -3.14
C SER A 247 -6.65 -1.87 -3.73
N HIS A 248 -6.42 -0.77 -3.00
CA HIS A 248 -6.59 0.64 -3.42
C HIS A 248 -7.76 0.87 -4.36
N LEU A 249 -8.97 0.48 -3.92
CA LEU A 249 -10.22 0.52 -4.66
C LEU A 249 -10.46 1.86 -5.35
N LYS A 250 -10.73 1.82 -6.65
CA LYS A 250 -11.04 3.00 -7.47
C LYS A 250 -11.77 2.65 -8.76
N THR A 251 -12.37 3.66 -9.38
CA THR A 251 -12.85 3.63 -10.76
C THR A 251 -11.99 4.61 -11.56
N ALA A 252 -10.99 4.10 -12.29
CA ALA A 252 -10.04 4.93 -13.01
C ALA A 252 -10.58 5.42 -14.35
N GLY A 253 -10.54 6.74 -14.56
CA GLY A 253 -11.05 7.41 -15.76
C GLY A 253 -12.53 7.80 -15.65
N VAL A 254 -12.84 9.04 -16.07
CA VAL A 254 -14.18 9.64 -15.95
C VAL A 254 -15.29 8.77 -16.56
N GLN A 255 -14.98 8.12 -17.69
CA GLN A 255 -15.91 7.21 -18.38
C GLN A 255 -16.28 5.96 -17.54
N ASN A 256 -15.53 5.65 -16.49
CA ASN A 256 -15.70 4.46 -15.66
C ASN A 256 -16.35 4.76 -14.29
N PHE A 257 -16.63 6.02 -13.95
CA PHE A 257 -17.16 6.39 -12.63
C PHE A 257 -18.46 5.67 -12.29
N HIS A 258 -19.29 5.38 -13.29
CA HIS A 258 -20.54 4.63 -13.14
C HIS A 258 -20.36 3.16 -12.72
N LYS A 259 -19.13 2.60 -12.81
CA LYS A 259 -18.84 1.21 -12.44
C LYS A 259 -18.64 1.00 -10.94
N ILE A 260 -18.88 2.00 -10.12
CA ILE A 260 -18.78 1.90 -8.65
C ILE A 260 -19.65 0.76 -8.10
N ASP A 261 -20.82 0.53 -8.68
CA ASP A 261 -21.72 -0.55 -8.27
C ASP A 261 -21.10 -1.95 -8.43
N ALA A 262 -20.21 -2.16 -9.40
CA ALA A 262 -19.52 -3.43 -9.57
C ALA A 262 -18.56 -3.70 -8.36
N ILE A 263 -17.87 -2.66 -7.88
CA ILE A 263 -17.02 -2.76 -6.68
C ILE A 263 -17.88 -3.06 -5.44
N LEU A 264 -18.97 -2.32 -5.24
CA LEU A 264 -19.89 -2.52 -4.11
C LEU A 264 -20.49 -3.93 -4.10
N ASN A 265 -20.87 -4.44 -5.27
CA ASN A 265 -21.37 -5.81 -5.43
C ASN A 265 -20.28 -6.86 -5.11
N ALA A 266 -19.04 -6.62 -5.51
CA ALA A 266 -17.92 -7.49 -5.18
C ALA A 266 -17.68 -7.52 -3.66
N LEU A 267 -17.72 -6.37 -2.97
CA LEU A 267 -17.61 -6.27 -1.51
C LEU A 267 -18.77 -6.97 -0.77
N ALA A 268 -19.94 -7.09 -1.40
CA ALA A 268 -21.13 -7.73 -0.84
C ALA A 268 -21.23 -9.24 -1.17
N THR A 269 -20.21 -9.83 -1.77
CA THR A 269 -20.19 -11.26 -2.16
C THR A 269 -20.47 -12.16 -0.94
N PRO A 270 -21.50 -13.04 -0.98
CA PRO A 270 -21.98 -13.70 0.23
C PRO A 270 -21.16 -14.95 0.65
N ASP A 271 -20.46 -15.59 -0.29
CA ASP A 271 -19.78 -16.88 -0.11
C ASP A 271 -18.33 -16.74 0.34
N MET A 272 -17.79 -15.52 0.37
CA MET A 272 -16.45 -15.20 0.83
C MET A 272 -16.41 -13.81 1.51
N ARG A 273 -15.40 -13.59 2.34
CA ARG A 273 -15.13 -12.28 2.93
C ARG A 273 -14.32 -11.45 1.94
N VAL A 274 -14.97 -10.52 1.27
CA VAL A 274 -14.31 -9.54 0.40
C VAL A 274 -14.18 -8.22 1.16
N THR A 275 -12.96 -7.73 1.23
CA THR A 275 -12.61 -6.44 1.86
C THR A 275 -11.80 -5.61 0.86
N GLY A 276 -11.51 -4.36 1.17
CA GLY A 276 -10.61 -3.56 0.35
C GLY A 276 -10.00 -2.40 1.13
N ASP A 277 -9.07 -1.74 0.51
CA ASP A 277 -8.48 -0.50 1.03
C ASP A 277 -8.67 0.69 0.09
N VAL A 278 -8.52 1.88 0.65
CA VAL A 278 -8.65 3.14 -0.07
C VAL A 278 -7.69 4.18 0.49
N TYR A 279 -7.19 5.05 -0.37
CA TYR A 279 -6.54 6.30 0.05
C TYR A 279 -7.44 7.50 -0.27
N CYS A 280 -7.42 8.51 0.63
CA CYS A 280 -8.33 9.65 0.58
C CYS A 280 -7.84 10.78 -0.35
N TYR A 281 -7.51 10.42 -1.59
CA TYR A 281 -7.05 11.35 -2.63
C TYR A 281 -7.67 11.02 -3.98
N ASN A 282 -7.91 12.05 -4.79
CA ASN A 282 -8.52 11.92 -6.13
C ASN A 282 -7.50 11.69 -7.26
N ALA A 283 -6.29 11.28 -6.93
CA ALA A 283 -5.26 10.92 -7.89
C ALA A 283 -4.58 9.62 -7.48
N SER A 284 -4.31 8.75 -8.43
CA SER A 284 -3.42 7.60 -8.25
C SER A 284 -1.97 7.99 -8.50
N MET A 285 -1.02 7.12 -8.09
CA MET A 285 0.39 7.27 -8.44
C MET A 285 0.99 5.91 -8.77
N THR A 286 1.69 5.86 -9.91
CA THR A 286 2.50 4.70 -10.31
C THR A 286 3.60 5.14 -11.27
N GLN A 287 4.37 4.17 -11.81
CA GLN A 287 5.36 4.45 -12.86
C GLN A 287 4.69 5.09 -14.08
N LEU A 288 5.40 6.03 -14.72
CA LEU A 288 4.92 6.65 -15.93
C LEU A 288 4.82 5.64 -17.11
N SER A 289 5.57 4.53 -17.07
CA SER A 289 5.54 3.49 -18.09
C SER A 289 4.15 2.87 -18.33
N VAL A 290 3.21 2.95 -17.36
CA VAL A 290 1.82 2.49 -17.55
C VAL A 290 1.02 3.26 -18.62
N ILE A 291 1.53 4.41 -19.10
CA ILE A 291 0.90 5.20 -20.18
C ILE A 291 1.17 4.58 -21.55
N LEU A 292 2.18 3.72 -21.66
CA LEU A 292 2.59 3.16 -22.96
C LEU A 292 1.43 2.43 -23.66
N PRO A 293 1.36 2.53 -24.99
CA PRO A 293 0.37 1.79 -25.78
C PRO A 293 0.83 0.33 -25.98
N GLU A 294 -0.13 -0.54 -26.29
CA GLU A 294 0.18 -1.91 -26.74
C GLU A 294 1.06 -1.92 -28.01
N PRO A 295 2.04 -2.84 -28.11
CA PRO A 295 2.42 -3.88 -27.15
C PRO A 295 3.57 -3.45 -26.21
N PHE A 296 3.87 -2.16 -26.10
CA PHE A 296 5.00 -1.62 -25.34
C PHE A 296 4.73 -1.58 -23.83
N ASP A 297 3.48 -1.65 -23.41
CA ASP A 297 3.03 -1.79 -22.04
C ASP A 297 3.39 -3.15 -21.38
N GLU A 298 3.73 -4.16 -22.23
CA GLU A 298 4.25 -5.46 -21.80
C GLU A 298 5.79 -5.47 -21.58
N TYR A 299 6.46 -4.34 -21.75
CA TYR A 299 7.91 -4.26 -21.55
C TYR A 299 8.20 -3.89 -20.08
N ASP A 300 9.15 -4.63 -19.46
CA ASP A 300 9.75 -4.17 -18.23
C ASP A 300 10.55 -2.87 -18.45
N ASP A 301 10.72 -2.10 -17.37
CA ASP A 301 11.35 -0.77 -17.46
C ASP A 301 12.79 -0.82 -17.98
N VAL A 302 13.54 -1.89 -17.72
CA VAL A 302 14.92 -2.06 -18.20
C VAL A 302 14.94 -2.26 -19.71
N LYS A 303 14.07 -3.11 -20.23
CA LYS A 303 13.88 -3.32 -21.66
C LYS A 303 13.39 -2.05 -22.34
N LEU A 304 12.44 -1.37 -21.72
CA LEU A 304 11.88 -0.12 -22.22
C LEU A 304 12.96 0.94 -22.45
N MET A 305 13.82 1.19 -21.47
CA MET A 305 14.91 2.15 -21.60
C MET A 305 15.81 1.84 -22.81
N LYS A 306 16.11 0.57 -23.05
CA LYS A 306 16.94 0.15 -24.18
C LYS A 306 16.27 0.43 -25.53
N VAL A 307 14.99 0.05 -25.69
CA VAL A 307 14.28 0.18 -26.97
C VAL A 307 13.92 1.63 -27.32
N LEU A 308 13.75 2.51 -26.33
CA LEU A 308 13.50 3.94 -26.56
C LEU A 308 14.69 4.69 -27.19
N HIS A 309 15.87 4.08 -27.26
CA HIS A 309 17.02 4.59 -28.01
C HIS A 309 16.96 4.22 -29.50
N ASP A 310 16.10 3.28 -29.91
CA ASP A 310 15.87 2.98 -31.32
C ASP A 310 14.91 4.03 -31.93
N PRO A 311 15.36 4.81 -32.97
CA PRO A 311 14.52 5.86 -33.55
C PRO A 311 13.22 5.34 -34.19
N ALA A 312 13.20 4.09 -34.69
CA ALA A 312 12.00 3.50 -35.29
C ALA A 312 10.98 3.16 -34.23
N VAL A 313 11.38 2.51 -33.12
CA VAL A 313 10.53 2.19 -31.97
C VAL A 313 10.02 3.45 -31.31
N TYR A 314 10.89 4.43 -31.05
CA TYR A 314 10.50 5.72 -30.49
C TYR A 314 9.39 6.40 -31.32
N LYS A 315 9.58 6.44 -32.66
CA LYS A 315 8.58 7.03 -33.56
C LYS A 315 7.26 6.28 -33.56
N GLU A 316 7.30 4.95 -33.48
CA GLU A 316 6.10 4.12 -33.42
C GLU A 316 5.30 4.43 -32.14
N ILE A 317 5.95 4.40 -30.98
CA ILE A 317 5.33 4.71 -29.69
C ILE A 317 4.74 6.13 -29.70
N LEU A 318 5.51 7.11 -30.17
CA LEU A 318 5.07 8.51 -30.26
C LEU A 318 3.79 8.64 -31.11
N THR A 319 3.76 7.97 -32.25
CA THR A 319 2.59 8.02 -33.16
C THR A 319 1.35 7.43 -32.50
N LYS A 320 1.47 6.29 -31.81
CA LYS A 320 0.38 5.66 -31.07
C LYS A 320 -0.12 6.55 -29.93
N LEU A 321 0.78 7.12 -29.13
CA LEU A 321 0.43 8.04 -28.06
C LEU A 321 -0.37 9.25 -28.58
N GLN A 322 0.03 9.83 -29.72
CA GLN A 322 -0.67 10.95 -30.35
C GLN A 322 -2.09 10.58 -30.84
N GLN A 323 -2.31 9.33 -31.17
CA GLN A 323 -3.62 8.82 -31.60
C GLN A 323 -4.53 8.45 -30.43
N GLU A 324 -3.97 7.91 -29.35
CA GLU A 324 -4.72 7.30 -28.25
C GLU A 324 -4.93 8.24 -27.04
N ARG A 325 -4.07 9.25 -26.86
CA ARG A 325 -4.12 10.13 -25.68
C ARG A 325 -4.55 11.55 -26.07
N SER A 326 -5.63 12.03 -25.45
CA SER A 326 -6.14 13.38 -25.70
C SER A 326 -5.30 14.46 -24.95
N LYS A 327 -5.53 15.73 -25.29
CA LYS A 327 -4.91 16.85 -24.57
C LYS A 327 -5.31 16.88 -23.09
N GLU A 328 -6.55 16.57 -22.80
CA GLU A 328 -7.11 16.51 -21.45
C GLU A 328 -6.44 15.41 -20.63
N TYR A 329 -6.10 14.27 -21.26
CA TYR A 329 -5.33 13.20 -20.62
C TYR A 329 -3.99 13.72 -20.07
N TRP A 330 -3.21 14.42 -20.90
CA TRP A 330 -1.90 14.96 -20.49
C TRP A 330 -2.01 16.06 -19.42
N GLN A 331 -3.14 16.74 -19.33
CA GLN A 331 -3.43 17.69 -18.26
C GLN A 331 -3.80 17.03 -16.94
N ALA A 332 -4.20 15.78 -16.97
CA ALA A 332 -4.47 15.00 -15.76
C ALA A 332 -3.23 14.28 -15.21
N VAL A 333 -2.09 14.29 -15.94
CA VAL A 333 -0.84 13.66 -15.51
C VAL A 333 0.07 14.69 -14.84
N ARG A 334 0.47 14.42 -13.59
CA ARG A 334 1.45 15.21 -12.84
C ARG A 334 2.76 14.43 -12.71
N ILE A 335 3.88 15.01 -13.06
CA ILE A 335 5.21 14.44 -12.83
C ILE A 335 5.47 14.44 -11.33
N ILE A 336 5.64 13.26 -10.72
CA ILE A 336 6.00 13.14 -9.30
C ILE A 336 7.51 12.99 -9.17
N SER A 337 8.13 12.12 -9.95
CA SER A 337 9.58 11.97 -9.98
C SER A 337 10.06 11.82 -11.41
N ALA A 338 11.13 12.53 -11.76
CA ALA A 338 11.87 12.39 -13.00
C ALA A 338 13.36 12.64 -12.75
N ALA A 339 14.23 12.04 -13.58
CA ALA A 339 15.67 12.26 -13.54
C ALA A 339 16.06 13.64 -14.11
N GLU A 340 17.31 14.08 -13.88
CA GLU A 340 17.86 15.25 -14.56
C GLU A 340 17.88 15.03 -16.08
N PRO A 341 17.59 16.05 -16.90
CA PRO A 341 17.39 17.46 -16.55
C PRO A 341 15.93 17.80 -16.19
N TYR A 342 15.00 16.82 -16.17
CA TYR A 342 13.56 17.05 -15.98
C TYR A 342 13.11 17.07 -14.53
N LYS A 343 13.99 16.77 -13.58
CA LYS A 343 13.71 16.83 -12.12
C LYS A 343 13.13 18.17 -11.67
N LYS A 344 13.48 19.28 -12.32
CA LYS A 344 12.93 20.62 -12.08
C LYS A 344 11.41 20.71 -12.29
N TYR A 345 10.80 19.73 -12.96
CA TYR A 345 9.36 19.63 -13.20
C TYR A 345 8.63 18.72 -12.21
N ASN A 346 9.32 18.16 -11.24
CA ASN A 346 8.64 17.39 -10.19
C ASN A 346 7.57 18.24 -9.50
N GLY A 347 6.36 17.70 -9.36
CA GLY A 347 5.18 18.38 -8.86
C GLY A 347 4.38 19.18 -9.91
N LYS A 348 4.85 19.33 -11.16
CA LYS A 348 4.14 20.02 -12.23
C LYS A 348 3.28 19.08 -13.07
N ILE A 349 2.23 19.61 -13.67
CA ILE A 349 1.46 18.94 -14.71
C ILE A 349 2.37 18.71 -15.93
N LEU A 350 2.33 17.52 -16.52
CA LEU A 350 3.18 17.13 -17.63
C LEU A 350 2.97 18.02 -18.86
N ALA A 351 1.74 18.37 -19.19
CA ALA A 351 1.43 19.28 -20.29
C ALA A 351 2.04 20.68 -20.07
N ASP A 352 2.03 21.21 -18.84
CA ASP A 352 2.63 22.50 -18.52
C ASP A 352 4.18 22.47 -18.61
N ALA A 353 4.77 21.36 -18.15
CA ALA A 353 6.21 21.12 -18.28
C ALA A 353 6.65 21.04 -19.75
N ALA A 354 5.84 20.41 -20.60
CA ALA A 354 6.11 20.29 -22.05
C ALA A 354 6.11 21.67 -22.74
N ILE A 355 5.20 22.57 -22.35
CA ILE A 355 5.20 23.95 -22.86
C ILE A 355 6.51 24.66 -22.49
N CYS A 356 7.02 24.48 -21.28
CA CYS A 356 8.28 25.07 -20.84
C CYS A 356 9.51 24.57 -21.66
N GLU A 357 9.45 23.33 -22.14
CA GLU A 357 10.50 22.72 -22.98
C GLU A 357 10.27 22.94 -24.50
N ASN A 358 9.18 23.62 -24.87
CA ASN A 358 8.75 23.76 -26.27
C ASN A 358 8.60 22.41 -26.99
N LEU A 359 8.05 21.42 -26.26
CA LEU A 359 7.79 20.05 -26.73
C LEU A 359 6.27 19.76 -26.69
N ALA A 360 5.87 18.77 -27.49
CA ALA A 360 4.56 18.13 -27.29
C ALA A 360 4.61 17.26 -26.00
N PRO A 361 3.50 17.13 -25.24
CA PRO A 361 3.47 16.34 -24.02
C PRO A 361 3.98 14.91 -24.18
N GLU A 362 3.60 14.22 -25.27
CA GLU A 362 4.01 12.86 -25.60
C GLU A 362 5.54 12.74 -25.79
N LYS A 363 6.15 13.77 -26.37
CA LYS A 363 7.61 13.82 -26.55
C LYS A 363 8.32 14.00 -25.22
N LEU A 364 7.88 14.96 -24.39
CA LEU A 364 8.46 15.14 -23.05
C LEU A 364 8.33 13.87 -22.23
N TYR A 365 7.18 13.21 -22.27
CA TYR A 365 6.93 11.94 -21.59
C TYR A 365 7.95 10.88 -22.01
N LEU A 366 8.17 10.67 -23.31
CA LEU A 366 9.15 9.68 -23.81
C LEU A 366 10.59 10.06 -23.46
N GLU A 367 10.96 11.33 -23.49
CA GLU A 367 12.29 11.77 -23.07
C GLU A 367 12.53 11.53 -21.56
N ILE A 368 11.51 11.68 -20.72
CA ILE A 368 11.59 11.33 -19.29
C ILE A 368 11.84 9.84 -19.11
N LEU A 369 11.04 8.97 -19.76
CA LEU A 369 11.19 7.52 -19.65
C LEU A 369 12.52 7.00 -20.20
N LYS A 370 13.00 7.60 -21.26
CA LYS A 370 14.28 7.24 -21.89
C LYS A 370 15.47 7.40 -20.94
N LEU A 371 15.37 8.35 -20.00
CA LEU A 371 16.43 8.62 -19.02
C LEU A 371 16.38 7.68 -17.82
N ASP A 372 15.19 7.43 -17.31
CA ASP A 372 15.00 6.63 -16.09
C ASP A 372 13.53 6.16 -16.01
N ALA A 373 13.18 5.10 -16.71
CA ALA A 373 11.82 4.56 -16.65
C ALA A 373 11.46 4.04 -15.25
N PRO A 374 12.32 3.27 -14.53
CA PRO A 374 12.00 2.76 -13.19
C PRO A 374 11.79 3.85 -12.15
N GLY A 375 12.56 4.93 -12.21
CA GLY A 375 12.47 6.06 -11.25
C GLY A 375 11.45 7.12 -11.64
N SER A 376 10.88 7.05 -12.84
CA SER A 376 9.92 8.03 -13.36
C SER A 376 8.51 7.69 -12.95
N THR A 377 7.92 8.51 -12.05
CA THR A 377 6.58 8.30 -11.52
C THR A 377 5.67 9.49 -11.78
N GLY A 378 4.38 9.20 -11.93
CA GLY A 378 3.35 10.21 -12.17
C GLY A 378 2.13 10.03 -11.27
N ALA A 379 1.46 11.14 -10.92
CA ALA A 379 0.14 11.10 -10.34
C ALA A 379 -0.91 11.38 -11.43
N PHE A 380 -1.98 10.59 -11.40
CA PHE A 380 -3.03 10.59 -12.40
C PHE A 380 -4.32 11.10 -11.77
N HIS A 381 -4.69 12.35 -12.06
CA HIS A 381 -5.90 13.01 -11.56
C HIS A 381 -7.14 12.57 -12.33
N THR A 382 -7.45 11.28 -12.27
CA THR A 382 -8.52 10.62 -13.04
C THR A 382 -9.51 9.88 -12.15
N LEU A 383 -9.50 10.13 -10.83
CA LEU A 383 -10.37 9.44 -9.87
C LEU A 383 -11.56 10.30 -9.45
N SER A 384 -12.70 9.67 -9.18
CA SER A 384 -13.89 10.33 -8.65
C SER A 384 -13.75 10.54 -7.14
N GLN A 385 -13.85 11.78 -6.69
CA GLN A 385 -13.94 12.13 -5.28
C GLN A 385 -15.15 11.47 -4.61
N GLU A 386 -16.29 11.51 -5.28
CA GLU A 386 -17.55 10.94 -4.78
C GLU A 386 -17.44 9.42 -4.59
N ASN A 387 -16.89 8.70 -5.58
CA ASN A 387 -16.69 7.25 -5.47
C ASN A 387 -15.69 6.91 -4.35
N MET A 388 -14.61 7.68 -4.21
CA MET A 388 -13.64 7.50 -3.13
C MET A 388 -14.31 7.70 -1.76
N GLU A 389 -15.12 8.75 -1.59
CA GLU A 389 -15.85 9.02 -0.34
C GLU A 389 -16.87 7.91 -0.04
N LEU A 390 -17.55 7.38 -1.05
CA LEU A 390 -18.48 6.26 -0.92
C LEU A 390 -17.76 4.96 -0.48
N LEU A 391 -16.62 4.67 -1.09
CA LEU A 391 -15.79 3.51 -0.72
C LEU A 391 -15.24 3.63 0.69
N ALA A 392 -14.75 4.81 1.08
CA ALA A 392 -14.26 5.04 2.44
C ALA A 392 -15.34 4.84 3.52
N ALA A 393 -16.62 5.09 3.18
CA ALA A 393 -17.75 4.87 4.08
C ALA A 393 -18.19 3.40 4.16
N HIS A 394 -17.70 2.52 3.30
CA HIS A 394 -18.15 1.13 3.26
C HIS A 394 -17.50 0.29 4.36
N LYS A 395 -18.29 -0.45 5.14
CA LYS A 395 -17.85 -1.25 6.32
C LYS A 395 -16.75 -2.30 6.06
N SER A 396 -16.57 -2.73 4.79
CA SER A 396 -15.54 -3.69 4.39
C SER A 396 -14.28 -3.01 3.85
N VAL A 397 -14.20 -1.68 3.92
CA VAL A 397 -13.08 -0.90 3.39
C VAL A 397 -12.32 -0.25 4.54
N VAL A 398 -11.00 -0.26 4.46
CA VAL A 398 -10.08 0.27 5.48
C VAL A 398 -9.06 1.23 4.82
N PRO A 399 -8.38 2.09 5.59
CA PRO A 399 -7.36 2.97 4.99
C PRO A 399 -6.09 2.21 4.63
N GLY A 400 -5.61 2.41 3.39
CA GLY A 400 -4.31 1.99 2.89
C GLY A 400 -3.61 3.17 2.20
N SER A 401 -2.33 3.41 2.46
CA SER A 401 -1.65 4.58 1.90
C SER A 401 -1.16 4.37 0.47
N ASP A 402 -0.94 3.13 0.08
CA ASP A 402 -0.33 2.76 -1.20
C ASP A 402 0.99 3.52 -1.46
N GLU A 403 1.84 3.64 -0.40
CA GLU A 403 3.08 4.42 -0.46
C GLU A 403 4.21 3.74 0.32
N SER A 404 5.45 4.04 -0.07
CA SER A 404 6.68 3.57 0.56
C SER A 404 6.98 4.32 1.88
N ALA A 405 7.91 3.78 2.69
CA ALA A 405 8.51 4.54 3.78
C ALA A 405 9.23 5.77 3.21
N ARG A 406 8.93 6.94 3.76
CA ARG A 406 9.53 8.22 3.39
C ARG A 406 9.85 9.04 4.62
N ASN A 407 10.99 9.74 4.58
CA ASN A 407 11.31 10.80 5.52
C ASN A 407 10.93 12.16 4.91
N GLN A 408 10.91 13.21 5.73
CA GLN A 408 10.55 14.56 5.30
C GLN A 408 11.48 15.13 4.21
N THR A 409 12.66 14.53 4.03
CA THR A 409 13.63 14.92 3.00
C THR A 409 13.19 14.42 1.61
N TYR A 410 13.70 15.08 0.56
CA TYR A 410 13.53 14.67 -0.83
C TYR A 410 14.72 13.86 -1.37
N ALA A 411 15.48 13.20 -0.50
CA ALA A 411 16.69 12.45 -0.88
C ALA A 411 16.42 11.35 -1.92
N PHE A 412 15.22 10.75 -1.87
CA PHE A 412 14.77 9.70 -2.78
C PHE A 412 13.64 10.18 -3.71
N GLY A 413 13.72 11.43 -4.17
CA GLY A 413 12.71 12.03 -5.01
C GLY A 413 11.47 12.52 -4.27
N SER A 414 10.47 12.95 -5.04
CA SER A 414 9.16 13.35 -4.51
C SER A 414 8.25 12.13 -4.38
N SER A 415 7.10 12.28 -3.71
CA SER A 415 6.11 11.23 -3.57
C SER A 415 4.68 11.81 -3.66
N HIS A 416 3.70 10.93 -3.60
CA HIS A 416 2.31 11.36 -3.45
C HIS A 416 2.04 11.81 -1.99
N PRO A 417 1.22 12.83 -1.73
CA PRO A 417 0.91 13.28 -0.36
C PRO A 417 0.24 12.19 0.51
N ARG A 418 -0.32 11.13 -0.09
CA ARG A 418 -0.94 10.00 0.62
C ARG A 418 0.02 9.30 1.60
N GLY A 419 1.32 9.29 1.33
CA GLY A 419 2.35 8.74 2.23
C GLY A 419 2.51 9.52 3.53
N PHE A 420 2.10 10.78 3.55
CA PHE A 420 2.27 11.68 4.69
C PHE A 420 0.96 12.11 5.34
N GLY A 421 -0.19 11.83 4.70
CA GLY A 421 -1.47 12.34 5.17
C GLY A 421 -2.64 11.38 5.14
N ASN A 422 -2.54 10.18 4.53
CA ASN A 422 -3.71 9.34 4.25
C ASN A 422 -4.56 9.00 5.48
N HIS A 423 -3.93 8.60 6.60
CA HIS A 423 -4.68 8.21 7.79
C HIS A 423 -5.34 9.41 8.48
N ALA A 424 -4.69 10.57 8.46
CA ALA A 424 -5.28 11.80 8.98
C ALA A 424 -6.45 12.29 8.12
N GLU A 425 -6.32 12.22 6.78
CA GLU A 425 -7.40 12.53 5.84
C GLU A 425 -8.57 11.55 5.98
N TYR A 426 -8.28 10.25 6.16
CA TYR A 426 -9.31 9.23 6.38
C TYR A 426 -10.13 9.54 7.63
N LEU A 427 -9.49 9.81 8.76
CA LEU A 427 -10.19 10.17 9.99
C LEU A 427 -11.04 11.43 9.80
N ALA A 428 -10.50 12.48 9.17
CA ALA A 428 -11.24 13.71 8.89
C ALA A 428 -12.45 13.47 7.98
N LEU A 429 -12.28 12.67 6.92
CA LEU A 429 -13.35 12.31 5.98
C LEU A 429 -14.46 11.52 6.70
N ARG A 430 -14.11 10.48 7.47
CA ARG A 430 -15.07 9.64 8.17
C ARG A 430 -15.87 10.44 9.22
N ARG A 431 -15.21 11.36 9.94
CA ARG A 431 -15.89 12.31 10.83
C ARG A 431 -16.89 13.19 10.07
N LYS A 432 -16.50 13.75 8.91
CA LYS A 432 -17.39 14.51 8.03
C LYS A 432 -18.62 13.71 7.58
N GLN A 433 -18.45 12.40 7.38
CA GLN A 433 -19.51 11.46 7.03
C GLN A 433 -20.39 11.05 8.23
N GLY A 434 -20.09 11.51 9.45
CA GLY A 434 -20.86 11.24 10.64
C GLY A 434 -20.49 9.96 11.40
N ALA A 435 -19.39 9.29 11.02
CA ALA A 435 -18.90 8.13 11.76
C ALA A 435 -18.40 8.53 13.14
N VAL A 436 -18.66 7.68 14.15
CA VAL A 436 -18.19 7.91 15.51
C VAL A 436 -16.72 7.51 15.66
N LEU A 437 -16.01 8.16 16.57
CA LEU A 437 -14.57 8.04 16.70
C LEU A 437 -14.09 6.59 16.91
N GLY A 438 -14.77 5.82 17.78
CA GLY A 438 -14.39 4.42 18.03
C GLY A 438 -14.51 3.53 16.79
N GLU A 439 -15.52 3.76 15.93
CA GLU A 439 -15.65 3.08 14.63
C GLU A 439 -14.47 3.39 13.73
N ILE A 440 -14.12 4.68 13.57
CA ILE A 440 -12.99 5.11 12.73
C ILE A 440 -11.68 4.49 13.23
N ILE A 441 -11.44 4.48 14.54
CA ILE A 441 -10.23 3.87 15.13
C ILE A 441 -10.22 2.36 14.87
N SER A 442 -11.36 1.68 14.93
CA SER A 442 -11.45 0.25 14.58
C SER A 442 -11.10 0.01 13.10
N GLU A 443 -11.55 0.87 12.20
CA GLU A 443 -11.19 0.83 10.76
C GLU A 443 -9.68 1.02 10.53
N MET A 444 -9.02 1.88 11.32
CA MET A 444 -7.59 2.19 11.21
C MET A 444 -6.68 1.20 11.97
N SER A 445 -7.24 0.24 12.71
CA SER A 445 -6.47 -0.69 13.56
C SER A 445 -7.06 -2.10 13.61
N GLY A 446 -8.11 -2.34 14.41
CA GLY A 446 -8.66 -3.65 14.70
C GLY A 446 -9.19 -4.40 13.49
N ASN A 447 -9.89 -3.70 12.58
CA ASN A 447 -10.42 -4.31 11.36
C ASN A 447 -9.28 -4.78 10.44
N ILE A 448 -8.21 -3.99 10.30
CA ILE A 448 -7.04 -4.37 9.52
C ILE A 448 -6.35 -5.59 10.15
N ALA A 449 -6.12 -5.55 11.47
CA ALA A 449 -5.55 -6.69 12.19
C ALA A 449 -6.37 -7.99 11.97
N GLN A 450 -7.70 -7.89 11.97
CA GLN A 450 -8.59 -9.02 11.70
C GLN A 450 -8.51 -9.51 10.24
N ILE A 451 -8.44 -8.60 9.26
CA ILE A 451 -8.32 -8.96 7.84
C ILE A 451 -7.07 -9.81 7.62
N PHE A 452 -5.94 -9.38 8.17
CA PHE A 452 -4.63 -10.02 7.96
C PHE A 452 -4.23 -11.04 9.03
N GLY A 453 -5.11 -11.33 10.01
CA GLY A 453 -4.85 -12.33 11.05
C GLY A 453 -3.76 -11.94 12.05
N LEU A 454 -3.62 -10.64 12.36
CA LEU A 454 -2.60 -10.11 13.27
C LEU A 454 -3.09 -10.18 14.72
N ASN A 455 -2.94 -11.34 15.34
CA ASN A 455 -3.56 -11.62 16.65
C ASN A 455 -2.93 -10.87 17.84
N SER A 456 -1.74 -10.29 17.72
CA SER A 456 -1.02 -9.64 18.83
C SER A 456 -1.19 -8.13 18.91
N ILE A 457 -1.83 -7.49 17.92
CA ILE A 457 -1.98 -6.04 17.79
C ILE A 457 -3.41 -5.64 17.36
N GLY A 458 -3.64 -4.36 17.17
CA GLY A 458 -4.87 -3.79 16.59
C GLY A 458 -5.98 -3.50 17.60
N SER A 459 -5.83 -3.88 18.88
CA SER A 459 -6.81 -3.55 19.92
C SER A 459 -6.18 -3.34 21.30
N ILE A 460 -6.87 -2.58 22.15
CA ILE A 460 -6.52 -2.40 23.57
C ILE A 460 -7.30 -3.45 24.39
N THR A 461 -6.79 -4.68 24.37
CA THR A 461 -7.37 -5.80 25.12
C THR A 461 -6.27 -6.60 25.82
N PRO A 462 -6.55 -7.25 26.96
CA PRO A 462 -5.56 -8.08 27.67
C PRO A 462 -4.92 -9.12 26.73
N GLY A 463 -3.61 -9.31 26.87
CA GLY A 463 -2.82 -10.23 26.05
C GLY A 463 -2.31 -9.65 24.72
N LYS A 464 -2.66 -8.42 24.37
CA LYS A 464 -2.11 -7.71 23.21
C LYS A 464 -0.83 -6.95 23.56
N ARG A 465 -0.03 -6.65 22.56
CA ARG A 465 1.18 -5.82 22.68
C ARG A 465 0.84 -4.38 23.04
N ALA A 466 1.59 -3.80 23.94
CA ALA A 466 1.41 -2.43 24.40
C ALA A 466 2.06 -1.42 23.42
N VAL A 467 1.41 -1.24 22.26
CA VAL A 467 1.78 -0.24 21.26
C VAL A 467 0.54 0.59 20.94
N PHE A 468 0.62 1.87 21.21
CA PHE A 468 -0.53 2.78 21.15
C PHE A 468 -0.22 3.97 20.24
N THR A 469 -1.27 4.55 19.69
CA THR A 469 -1.27 5.91 19.15
C THR A 469 -2.08 6.81 20.09
N VAL A 470 -1.52 7.96 20.42
CA VAL A 470 -2.24 9.05 21.09
C VAL A 470 -2.51 10.14 20.08
N ILE A 471 -3.77 10.47 19.84
CA ILE A 471 -4.15 11.57 18.96
C ILE A 471 -4.66 12.77 19.78
N ASP A 472 -4.18 13.95 19.43
CA ASP A 472 -4.71 15.22 19.90
C ASP A 472 -5.94 15.57 19.05
N GLN A 473 -7.13 15.59 19.64
CA GLN A 473 -8.40 15.70 18.91
C GLN A 473 -8.53 17.00 18.10
N GLU A 474 -7.87 18.08 18.53
CA GLU A 474 -7.90 19.39 17.89
C GLU A 474 -6.80 19.55 16.82
N LYS A 475 -5.67 18.86 16.99
CA LYS A 475 -4.48 19.05 16.15
C LYS A 475 -4.25 17.94 15.14
N TYR A 476 -4.92 16.78 15.28
CA TYR A 476 -4.68 15.66 14.36
C TYR A 476 -5.21 15.97 12.98
N GLN A 477 -4.27 16.24 12.08
CA GLN A 477 -4.58 16.62 10.70
C GLN A 477 -3.40 16.33 9.76
N SER A 478 -3.73 16.12 8.50
CA SER A 478 -2.76 16.14 7.39
C SER A 478 -2.37 17.60 7.06
N THR A 479 -1.12 17.79 6.69
CA THR A 479 -0.61 19.04 6.10
C THR A 479 0.01 18.79 4.73
N ALA A 480 0.01 17.54 4.25
CA ALA A 480 0.59 17.15 2.98
C ALA A 480 -0.33 17.53 1.80
N THR A 481 0.28 18.11 0.77
CA THR A 481 -0.38 18.50 -0.49
C THR A 481 0.47 18.06 -1.68
N PHE A 482 -0.08 18.05 -2.90
CA PHE A 482 0.72 17.81 -4.10
C PHE A 482 1.86 18.81 -4.32
N ALA A 483 1.74 20.03 -3.77
CA ALA A 483 2.80 21.04 -3.82
C ALA A 483 3.87 20.83 -2.74
N GLN A 484 3.49 20.26 -1.60
CA GLN A 484 4.36 19.97 -0.46
C GLN A 484 4.04 18.56 0.09
N PRO A 485 4.34 17.50 -0.67
CA PRO A 485 3.90 16.15 -0.34
C PRO A 485 4.56 15.58 0.91
N HIS A 486 5.77 16.02 1.28
CA HIS A 486 6.52 15.53 2.44
C HIS A 486 6.25 16.33 3.73
N SER A 487 5.11 17.02 3.82
CA SER A 487 4.71 17.71 5.05
C SER A 487 4.16 16.71 6.05
N LEU A 488 4.75 16.66 7.26
CA LEU A 488 4.36 15.71 8.31
C LEU A 488 2.97 16.02 8.86
N ALA A 489 2.16 15.00 9.08
CA ALA A 489 0.92 15.12 9.84
C ALA A 489 1.21 15.62 11.27
N LYS A 490 0.23 16.25 11.89
CA LYS A 490 0.33 16.82 13.23
C LYS A 490 -0.63 16.13 14.18
N GLY A 491 -0.30 16.12 15.48
CA GLY A 491 -1.21 15.71 16.53
C GLY A 491 -1.29 14.21 16.79
N ALA A 492 -0.34 13.40 16.32
CA ALA A 492 -0.20 12.00 16.70
C ALA A 492 1.15 11.72 17.38
N GLU A 493 1.14 10.79 18.34
CA GLU A 493 2.31 10.27 19.03
C GLU A 493 2.19 8.75 19.15
N ILE A 494 3.26 8.00 18.84
CA ILE A 494 3.31 6.55 19.02
C ILE A 494 4.00 6.23 20.34
N LEU A 495 3.35 5.45 21.20
CA LEU A 495 3.88 4.92 22.45
C LEU A 495 4.19 3.44 22.29
N ARG A 496 5.43 3.05 22.64
CA ARG A 496 5.88 1.65 22.65
C ARG A 496 6.41 1.30 24.03
N PHE A 497 5.90 0.24 24.60
CA PHE A 497 6.33 -0.27 25.90
C PHE A 497 7.02 -1.62 25.69
N GLN A 498 8.14 -1.86 26.43
CA GLN A 498 8.97 -3.07 26.34
C GLN A 498 8.91 -3.90 27.60
#